data_afc8787c469518bcf528fafa190bac5b
#
_entry.id   afc8787c469518bcf528fafa190bac5b
#
_cell.length_a   1.000
_cell.length_b   1.000
_cell.length_c   1.000
_cell.angle_alpha   90.00
_cell.angle_beta   90.00
_cell.angle_gamma   90.00
#
_symmetry.space_group_name_H-M   'P 1'
#
loop_
_entity.id
_entity.type
_entity.pdbx_description
1 polymer ?
#
loop_
_entity_poly.entity_id
_entity_poly.type
_entity_poly.pdbx_seq_one_letter_code
_entity_poly.pdbx_strand_id
1 'polypeptide(L)'
;NTLDFEYAPIVLDGAKIVVTNSMVKHSLVTSAYNDRRNESAQALKDLQTVCDIKTLGDLTDEEFEAHKDAIKDEVARKRGKHAVYENQRTIKAVKALKENDIETFGKL
;
A
#
# COMPACT_ATOMS: atom_id res chain seq x y z
N ASN A 1 6.82 -9.72 -8.19
CA ASN A 1 7.85 -9.75 -7.13
C ASN A 1 9.21 -9.87 -7.79
N THR A 2 9.83 -8.74 -8.11
CA THR A 2 11.13 -8.68 -8.80
C THR A 2 12.30 -8.80 -7.84
N LEU A 3 12.09 -8.73 -6.52
CA LEU A 3 13.14 -8.60 -5.50
C LEU A 3 14.05 -7.38 -5.70
N ASP A 4 13.65 -6.46 -6.57
CA ASP A 4 14.31 -5.17 -6.72
C ASP A 4 13.96 -4.27 -5.52
N PHE A 5 14.93 -3.54 -5.04
CA PHE A 5 14.75 -2.61 -3.94
C PHE A 5 15.58 -1.35 -4.15
N GLU A 6 15.10 -0.29 -3.57
CA GLU A 6 15.72 1.02 -3.64
C GLU A 6 15.99 1.53 -2.23
N TYR A 7 17.13 2.18 -2.04
CA TYR A 7 17.48 2.82 -0.77
C TYR A 7 17.25 4.32 -0.84
N ALA A 8 16.66 4.85 0.22
CA ALA A 8 16.59 6.29 0.46
C ALA A 8 17.09 6.55 1.88
N PRO A 9 18.08 7.45 2.09
CA PRO A 9 18.54 7.78 3.42
C PRO A 9 17.48 8.59 4.17
N ILE A 10 17.37 8.36 5.48
CA ILE A 10 16.56 9.19 6.36
C ILE A 10 17.51 10.10 7.12
N VAL A 11 17.43 11.41 6.88
CA VAL A 11 18.18 12.43 7.62
C VAL A 11 17.22 13.09 8.59
N LEU A 12 17.41 12.82 9.89
CA LEU A 12 16.59 13.37 10.96
C LEU A 12 17.22 14.68 11.46
N ASP A 13 16.92 15.78 10.77
CA ASP A 13 17.29 17.14 11.22
C ASP A 13 16.07 17.80 11.87
N GLY A 14 16.14 18.01 13.19
CA GLY A 14 15.04 18.57 13.95
C GLY A 14 13.81 17.66 14.12
N ALA A 15 13.89 16.40 13.69
CA ALA A 15 12.80 15.41 13.78
C ALA A 15 13.23 14.16 14.56
N LYS A 16 12.25 13.37 15.02
CA LYS A 16 12.48 12.10 15.72
C LYS A 16 11.52 11.04 15.22
N ILE A 17 11.97 9.80 15.20
CA ILE A 17 11.09 8.63 14.98
C ILE A 17 10.60 8.16 16.35
N VAL A 18 9.28 8.04 16.51
CA VAL A 18 8.66 7.50 17.72
C VAL A 18 8.02 6.16 17.38
N VAL A 19 8.43 5.12 18.09
CA VAL A 19 7.87 3.77 17.94
C VAL A 19 7.06 3.45 19.20
N THR A 20 5.77 3.17 19.02
CA THR A 20 4.86 2.81 20.10
C THR A 20 4.44 1.35 19.98
N ASN A 21 4.71 0.55 21.02
CA ASN A 21 4.23 -0.82 21.08
C ASN A 21 2.81 -0.83 21.66
N SER A 22 1.84 -1.28 20.89
CA SER A 22 0.44 -1.39 21.33
C SER A 22 0.20 -2.52 22.35
N MET A 23 1.18 -3.38 22.58
CA MET A 23 1.09 -4.59 23.44
C MET A 23 0.02 -5.61 22.99
N VAL A 24 -0.59 -5.41 21.83
CA VAL A 24 -1.52 -6.38 21.25
C VAL A 24 -0.72 -7.52 20.63
N LYS A 25 -0.94 -8.74 21.13
CA LYS A 25 -0.31 -9.93 20.57
C LYS A 25 -0.92 -10.28 19.22
N HIS A 26 -0.12 -10.34 18.19
CA HIS A 26 -0.52 -10.83 16.88
C HIS A 26 -0.01 -12.26 16.69
N SER A 27 -0.90 -13.18 16.35
CA SER A 27 -0.55 -14.53 15.92
C SER A 27 -0.59 -14.58 14.40
N LEU A 28 0.52 -14.94 13.76
CA LEU A 28 0.59 -15.21 12.31
C LEU A 28 -0.23 -16.44 11.90
N VAL A 29 -0.67 -17.23 12.88
CA VAL A 29 -1.41 -18.50 12.66
C VAL A 29 -2.90 -18.26 12.46
N THR A 30 -3.42 -17.07 12.69
CA THR A 30 -4.85 -16.77 12.50
C THR A 30 -5.18 -16.54 11.03
N SER A 31 -6.34 -17.05 10.62
CA SER A 31 -6.90 -17.00 9.25
C SER A 31 -6.90 -15.62 8.59
N ALA A 32 -6.89 -14.55 9.36
CA ALA A 32 -7.02 -13.18 8.87
C ALA A 32 -5.98 -12.76 7.81
N TYR A 33 -4.75 -13.28 7.86
CA TYR A 33 -3.74 -12.96 6.84
C TYR A 33 -4.11 -13.57 5.49
N ASN A 34 -4.51 -14.85 5.49
CA ASN A 34 -4.90 -15.54 4.27
C ASN A 34 -6.17 -14.95 3.67
N ASP A 35 -7.14 -14.57 4.51
CA ASP A 35 -8.36 -13.91 4.07
C ASP A 35 -8.02 -12.59 3.37
N ARG A 36 -7.20 -11.74 3.98
CA ARG A 36 -6.76 -10.47 3.38
C ARG A 36 -6.02 -10.66 2.06
N ARG A 37 -5.17 -11.69 1.99
CA ARG A 37 -4.47 -12.05 0.75
C ARG A 37 -5.45 -12.46 -0.35
N ASN A 38 -6.45 -13.28 -0.02
CA ASN A 38 -7.46 -13.74 -0.96
C ASN A 38 -8.35 -12.58 -1.42
N GLU A 39 -8.78 -11.70 -0.51
CA GLU A 39 -9.54 -10.49 -0.79
C GLU A 39 -8.78 -9.55 -1.76
N SER A 40 -7.48 -9.36 -1.53
CA SER A 40 -6.63 -8.56 -2.44
C SER A 40 -6.47 -9.22 -3.81
N ALA A 41 -6.32 -10.54 -3.86
CA ALA A 41 -6.25 -11.29 -5.10
C ALA A 41 -7.58 -11.23 -5.89
N GLN A 42 -8.72 -11.26 -5.21
CA GLN A 42 -10.03 -11.06 -5.83
C GLN A 42 -10.16 -9.66 -6.41
N ALA A 43 -9.75 -8.63 -5.66
CA ALA A 43 -9.75 -7.24 -6.16
C ALA A 43 -8.90 -7.09 -7.43
N LEU A 44 -7.71 -7.69 -7.47
CA LEU A 44 -6.87 -7.68 -8.67
C LEU A 44 -7.57 -8.35 -9.84
N LYS A 45 -8.15 -9.53 -9.64
CA LYS A 45 -8.85 -10.29 -10.68
C LYS A 45 -10.03 -9.49 -11.26
N ASP A 46 -10.80 -8.83 -10.41
CA ASP A 46 -11.94 -8.03 -10.85
C ASP A 46 -11.47 -6.81 -11.66
N LEU A 47 -10.41 -6.12 -11.21
CA LEU A 47 -9.84 -4.98 -11.93
C LEU A 47 -9.22 -5.38 -13.27
N GLN A 48 -8.64 -6.57 -13.39
CA GLN A 48 -8.12 -7.09 -14.67
C GLN A 48 -9.18 -7.27 -15.75
N THR A 49 -10.46 -7.25 -15.40
CA THR A 49 -11.55 -7.28 -16.39
C THR A 49 -11.73 -5.93 -17.11
N VAL A 50 -11.23 -4.84 -16.53
CA VAL A 50 -11.40 -3.47 -17.05
C VAL A 50 -10.08 -2.71 -17.22
N CYS A 51 -8.99 -3.25 -16.69
CA CYS A 51 -7.66 -2.65 -16.75
C CYS A 51 -6.62 -3.69 -17.21
N ASP A 52 -5.65 -3.26 -18.01
CA ASP A 52 -4.48 -4.08 -18.36
C ASP A 52 -3.37 -3.92 -17.31
N ILE A 53 -3.53 -4.63 -16.19
CA ILE A 53 -2.59 -4.61 -15.06
C ILE A 53 -2.17 -6.01 -14.68
N LYS A 54 -0.96 -6.16 -14.16
CA LYS A 54 -0.42 -7.41 -13.63
C LYS A 54 -0.52 -7.48 -12.11
N THR A 55 -0.41 -6.33 -11.45
CA THR A 55 -0.47 -6.21 -9.99
C THR A 55 -1.30 -4.99 -9.60
N LEU A 56 -1.78 -4.94 -8.35
CA LEU A 56 -2.45 -3.75 -7.82
C LEU A 56 -1.50 -2.55 -7.75
N GLY A 57 -0.18 -2.78 -7.64
CA GLY A 57 0.82 -1.73 -7.63
C GLY A 57 1.02 -1.02 -8.98
N ASP A 58 0.45 -1.53 -10.06
CA ASP A 58 0.50 -0.90 -11.37
C ASP A 58 -0.49 0.28 -11.51
N LEU A 59 -1.43 0.42 -10.55
CA LEU A 59 -2.42 1.49 -10.53
C LEU A 59 -1.99 2.67 -9.67
N THR A 60 -2.34 3.86 -10.14
CA THR A 60 -2.38 5.07 -9.32
C THR A 60 -3.66 5.15 -8.49
N ASP A 61 -3.70 6.08 -7.52
CA ASP A 61 -4.89 6.34 -6.72
C ASP A 61 -6.09 6.71 -7.61
N GLU A 62 -5.85 7.57 -8.62
CA GLU A 62 -6.86 8.06 -9.55
C GLU A 62 -7.41 6.95 -10.45
N GLU A 63 -6.53 6.10 -10.98
CA GLU A 63 -6.91 4.95 -11.82
C GLU A 63 -7.73 3.94 -11.02
N PHE A 64 -7.34 3.70 -9.76
CA PHE A 64 -8.14 2.83 -8.88
C PHE A 64 -9.54 3.40 -8.66
N GLU A 65 -9.66 4.69 -8.32
CA GLU A 65 -10.97 5.33 -8.09
C GLU A 65 -11.86 5.29 -9.35
N ALA A 66 -11.27 5.41 -10.55
CA ALA A 66 -11.99 5.33 -11.81
C ALA A 66 -12.56 3.92 -12.09
N HIS A 67 -11.91 2.86 -11.61
CA HIS A 67 -12.23 1.48 -11.94
C HIS A 67 -12.73 0.63 -10.76
N LYS A 68 -12.77 1.18 -9.54
CA LYS A 68 -13.12 0.44 -8.30
C LYS A 68 -14.47 -0.27 -8.34
N ASP A 69 -15.41 0.21 -9.15
CA ASP A 69 -16.76 -0.36 -9.24
C ASP A 69 -16.80 -1.71 -9.97
N ALA A 70 -15.71 -2.09 -10.66
CA ALA A 70 -15.52 -3.44 -11.17
C ALA A 70 -15.41 -4.47 -10.03
N ILE A 71 -14.91 -4.05 -8.85
CA ILE A 71 -14.81 -4.90 -7.66
C ILE A 71 -16.19 -4.89 -6.96
N LYS A 72 -16.95 -5.97 -7.11
CA LYS A 72 -18.31 -6.06 -6.57
C LYS A 72 -18.35 -6.31 -5.07
N ASP A 73 -17.40 -7.08 -4.54
CA ASP A 73 -17.30 -7.34 -3.12
C ASP A 73 -16.70 -6.11 -2.41
N GLU A 74 -17.42 -5.60 -1.40
CA GLU A 74 -17.02 -4.39 -0.68
C GLU A 74 -15.73 -4.59 0.14
N VAL A 75 -15.53 -5.79 0.70
CA VAL A 75 -14.32 -6.09 1.49
C VAL A 75 -13.12 -6.18 0.56
N ALA A 76 -13.23 -6.90 -0.56
CA ALA A 76 -12.19 -6.96 -1.58
C ALA A 76 -11.86 -5.55 -2.12
N ARG A 77 -12.86 -4.70 -2.34
CA ARG A 77 -12.68 -3.30 -2.77
C ARG A 77 -11.86 -2.50 -1.76
N LYS A 78 -12.16 -2.61 -0.46
CA LYS A 78 -11.38 -1.96 0.62
C LYS A 78 -9.94 -2.47 0.66
N ARG A 79 -9.71 -3.77 0.43
CA ARG A 79 -8.36 -4.35 0.39
C ARG A 79 -7.58 -3.91 -0.85
N GLY A 80 -8.22 -3.90 -2.02
CA GLY A 80 -7.63 -3.38 -3.25
C GLY A 80 -7.23 -1.92 -3.10
N LYS A 81 -8.13 -1.09 -2.57
CA LYS A 81 -7.83 0.32 -2.25
C LYS A 81 -6.62 0.46 -1.36
N HIS A 82 -6.61 -0.26 -0.23
CA HIS A 82 -5.47 -0.22 0.70
C HIS A 82 -4.16 -0.58 0.00
N ALA A 83 -4.13 -1.65 -0.80
CA ALA A 83 -2.91 -2.08 -1.48
C ALA A 83 -2.39 -1.02 -2.47
N VAL A 84 -3.27 -0.43 -3.28
CA VAL A 84 -2.90 0.62 -4.24
C VAL A 84 -2.39 1.88 -3.51
N TYR A 85 -3.14 2.36 -2.53
CA TYR A 85 -2.80 3.59 -1.81
C TYR A 85 -1.50 3.45 -1.00
N GLU A 86 -1.26 2.30 -0.35
CA GLU A 86 0.00 2.07 0.37
C GLU A 86 1.20 1.98 -0.57
N ASN A 87 1.03 1.39 -1.77
CA ASN A 87 2.06 1.40 -2.79
C ASN A 87 2.38 2.84 -3.23
N GLN A 88 1.37 3.64 -3.53
CA GLN A 88 1.54 5.06 -3.91
C GLN A 88 2.14 5.88 -2.76
N ARG A 89 1.74 5.60 -1.51
CA ARG A 89 2.33 6.23 -0.32
C ARG A 89 3.82 5.92 -0.21
N THR A 90 4.22 4.68 -0.44
CA THR A 90 5.63 4.27 -0.44
C THR A 90 6.44 5.02 -1.49
N ILE A 91 5.92 5.17 -2.71
CA ILE A 91 6.56 5.94 -3.78
C ILE A 91 6.73 7.41 -3.37
N LYS A 92 5.68 8.02 -2.82
CA LYS A 92 5.70 9.41 -2.32
C LYS A 92 6.70 9.56 -1.17
N ALA A 93 6.77 8.59 -0.26
CA ALA A 93 7.72 8.58 0.86
C ALA A 93 9.18 8.52 0.39
N VAL A 94 9.49 7.64 -0.54
CA VAL A 94 10.84 7.53 -1.13
C VAL A 94 11.24 8.84 -1.80
N LYS A 95 10.32 9.46 -2.56
CA LYS A 95 10.56 10.76 -3.19
C LYS A 95 10.86 11.84 -2.15
N ALA A 96 10.02 11.96 -1.12
CA ALA A 96 10.21 12.95 -0.05
C ALA A 96 11.58 12.79 0.65
N LEU A 97 11.99 11.55 0.95
CA LEU A 97 13.30 11.27 1.55
C LEU A 97 14.46 11.65 0.63
N LYS A 98 14.37 11.40 -0.66
CA LYS A 98 15.41 11.79 -1.65
C LYS A 98 15.54 13.30 -1.79
N GLU A 99 14.47 14.03 -1.59
CA GLU A 99 14.41 15.50 -1.60
C GLU A 99 14.74 16.11 -0.24
N ASN A 100 15.06 15.31 0.78
CA ASN A 100 15.27 15.73 2.19
C ASN A 100 14.03 16.44 2.79
N ASP A 101 12.84 16.14 2.29
CA ASP A 101 11.58 16.68 2.78
C ASP A 101 11.01 15.77 3.88
N ILE A 102 11.63 15.88 5.08
CA ILE A 102 11.22 15.07 6.24
C ILE A 102 9.83 15.45 6.76
N GLU A 103 9.37 16.66 6.50
CA GLU A 103 8.04 17.11 6.90
C GLU A 103 6.95 16.39 6.09
N THR A 104 7.09 16.35 4.77
CA THR A 104 6.18 15.60 3.89
C THR A 104 6.22 14.10 4.23
N PHE A 105 7.41 13.54 4.44
CA PHE A 105 7.55 12.14 4.86
C PHE A 105 6.75 11.84 6.14
N GLY A 106 6.81 12.74 7.12
CA GLY A 106 6.09 12.58 8.40
C GLY A 106 4.58 12.73 8.31
N LYS A 107 4.05 13.34 7.24
CA LYS A 107 2.61 13.52 6.98
C LYS A 107 1.99 12.36 6.21
N LEU A 108 2.77 11.53 5.55
CA LEU A 108 2.32 10.38 4.78
C LEU A 108 1.90 9.21 5.69
#